data_580eea18bb15ba535ad78959cf4cf1a7
#
_entry.id   580eea18bb15ba535ad78959cf4cf1a7
#
_cell.length_a   1.000
_cell.length_b   1.000
_cell.length_c   1.000
_cell.angle_alpha   90.00
_cell.angle_beta   90.00
_cell.angle_gamma   90.00
#
_symmetry.space_group_name_H-M   'P 1'
#
loop_
_entity.id
_entity.type
_entity.pdbx_description
1 polymer ?
#
loop_
_entity_poly.entity_id
_entity_poly.type
_entity_poly.pdbx_seq_one_letter_code
_entity_poly.pdbx_strand_id
1 'polypeptide(L)'
;MKAAVLHRYDETLSAKEFVSFEDVVDPRIENPTDVIVRIGGAGVCRTDLHIVEGIWREKSNVNLPYIMGHENAGWIEEAGKGVTGFKKGDPVICHPLVTSGHCLACRRGDDMHAEESVFPGINANGGYAQVLLTGARSLIKLPKTLAPKDVAPYTDAGLTAYRAAKKASRHLLPGQYAVIIGAGGLGHIGIQVLKALCAAEIIVIDRAPGALELALSCGAHHVVKADGDEVEAVLSLTGGHGAEAVIDFVGEGDAIAKGLTMTRNAGFYYIVGYGGRIDIPTIDMITSEKTIVGNLVGTYAELVELMALADRGLVDLKTREYPLSAANDALHDLHHGRVPGRAVLIP
;
A
#
# COMPACT_ATOMS: atom_id res chain seq x y z
N MET A 1 27.11 4.31 -1.29
CA MET A 1 25.97 4.25 -2.22
C MET A 1 25.29 5.61 -2.37
N LYS A 2 24.56 5.85 -3.46
CA LYS A 2 23.66 7.01 -3.57
C LYS A 2 22.33 6.71 -2.91
N ALA A 3 21.77 7.73 -2.22
CA ALA A 3 20.47 7.66 -1.58
C ALA A 3 19.76 9.02 -1.55
N ALA A 4 18.44 9.01 -1.43
CA ALA A 4 17.63 10.18 -1.14
C ALA A 4 17.31 10.20 0.36
N VAL A 5 17.88 11.17 1.07
CA VAL A 5 17.93 11.24 2.53
C VAL A 5 17.04 12.36 3.05
N LEU A 6 16.21 12.06 4.02
CA LEU A 6 15.40 13.03 4.76
C LEU A 6 16.22 13.59 5.93
N HIS A 7 16.55 14.88 5.90
CA HIS A 7 17.32 15.57 6.94
C HIS A 7 16.45 16.36 7.91
N ARG A 8 15.26 16.76 7.48
CA ARG A 8 14.33 17.57 8.28
C ARG A 8 12.89 17.35 7.81
N TYR A 9 11.96 17.53 8.72
CA TYR A 9 10.53 17.54 8.40
C TYR A 9 10.12 18.86 7.72
N ASP A 10 9.06 18.81 6.92
CA ASP A 10 8.39 19.97 6.32
C ASP A 10 6.87 19.79 6.47
N GLU A 11 6.32 20.32 7.56
CA GLU A 11 4.91 20.15 7.96
C GLU A 11 3.92 20.71 6.93
N THR A 12 4.38 21.55 6.00
CA THR A 12 3.53 22.20 4.99
C THR A 12 3.74 21.69 3.57
N LEU A 13 4.71 20.80 3.37
CA LEU A 13 5.13 20.31 2.06
C LEU A 13 5.44 21.44 1.05
N SER A 14 5.98 22.54 1.54
CA SER A 14 6.25 23.75 0.74
C SER A 14 7.69 23.88 0.27
N ALA A 15 8.60 23.07 0.81
CA ALA A 15 10.00 23.09 0.42
C ALA A 15 10.19 22.66 -1.03
N LYS A 16 11.17 23.24 -1.72
CA LYS A 16 11.55 22.81 -3.06
C LYS A 16 12.15 21.40 -3.08
N GLU A 17 12.83 21.02 -2.00
CA GLU A 17 13.47 19.73 -1.83
C GLU A 17 13.09 19.17 -0.46
N PHE A 18 12.44 18.01 -0.48
CA PHE A 18 12.08 17.25 0.72
C PHE A 18 13.23 16.36 1.17
N VAL A 19 13.96 15.79 0.22
CA VAL A 19 15.09 14.88 0.44
C VAL A 19 16.34 15.35 -0.29
N SER A 20 17.52 15.03 0.25
CA SER A 20 18.80 15.29 -0.40
C SER A 20 19.30 14.05 -1.11
N PHE A 21 19.68 14.16 -2.39
CA PHE A 21 20.33 13.06 -3.11
C PHE A 21 21.83 13.12 -2.90
N GLU A 22 22.38 12.19 -2.12
CA GLU A 22 23.74 12.25 -1.64
C GLU A 22 24.44 10.89 -1.54
N ASP A 23 25.74 10.91 -1.28
CA ASP A 23 26.52 9.71 -0.96
C ASP A 23 26.39 9.36 0.52
N VAL A 24 26.01 8.12 0.81
CA VAL A 24 25.92 7.56 2.15
C VAL A 24 26.73 6.27 2.26
N VAL A 25 27.05 5.87 3.48
CA VAL A 25 27.75 4.60 3.74
C VAL A 25 26.84 3.43 3.35
N ASP A 26 27.43 2.43 2.67
CA ASP A 26 26.70 1.20 2.33
C ASP A 26 26.31 0.42 3.60
N PRO A 27 25.13 -0.17 3.65
CA PRO A 27 24.76 -1.07 4.73
C PRO A 27 25.65 -2.32 4.73
N ARG A 28 25.77 -2.97 5.88
CA ARG A 28 26.56 -4.20 6.06
C ARG A 28 25.70 -5.31 6.66
N ILE A 29 26.05 -6.55 6.35
CA ILE A 29 25.49 -7.72 7.01
C ILE A 29 25.96 -7.71 8.48
N GLU A 30 25.03 -7.60 9.41
CA GLU A 30 25.26 -7.60 10.86
C GLU A 30 24.84 -8.91 11.49
N ASN A 31 23.73 -9.50 11.00
CA ASN A 31 23.20 -10.76 11.49
C ASN A 31 23.31 -11.87 10.44
N PRO A 32 23.39 -13.14 10.87
CA PRO A 32 23.50 -14.26 9.93
C PRO A 32 22.34 -14.38 8.93
N THR A 33 21.18 -13.82 9.24
CA THR A 33 19.95 -13.86 8.41
C THR A 33 19.69 -12.59 7.63
N ASP A 34 20.59 -11.59 7.71
CA ASP A 34 20.48 -10.36 6.94
C ASP A 34 20.74 -10.59 5.45
N VAL A 35 20.14 -9.77 4.63
CA VAL A 35 20.32 -9.74 3.18
C VAL A 35 20.45 -8.30 2.72
N ILE A 36 21.42 -8.02 1.85
CA ILE A 36 21.52 -6.78 1.10
C ILE A 36 20.86 -7.00 -0.26
N VAL A 37 19.85 -6.21 -0.56
CA VAL A 37 19.13 -6.21 -1.83
C VAL A 37 19.56 -4.99 -2.64
N ARG A 38 20.09 -5.21 -3.83
CA ARG A 38 20.30 -4.15 -4.82
C ARG A 38 18.94 -3.78 -5.39
N ILE A 39 18.53 -2.53 -5.15
CA ILE A 39 17.19 -2.05 -5.52
C ILE A 39 17.03 -1.99 -7.03
N GLY A 40 15.94 -2.55 -7.52
CA GLY A 40 15.50 -2.46 -8.91
C GLY A 40 14.33 -1.49 -9.08
N GLY A 41 13.59 -1.25 -8.01
CA GLY A 41 12.54 -0.25 -7.91
C GLY A 41 12.14 -0.03 -6.46
N ALA A 42 11.83 1.24 -6.13
CA ALA A 42 11.26 1.65 -4.85
C ALA A 42 10.01 2.50 -5.12
N GLY A 43 8.84 2.02 -4.65
CA GLY A 43 7.57 2.72 -4.82
C GLY A 43 7.49 3.97 -3.97
N VAL A 44 6.75 4.98 -4.45
CA VAL A 44 6.49 6.24 -3.73
C VAL A 44 5.03 6.26 -3.30
N CYS A 45 4.83 6.37 -1.99
CA CYS A 45 3.54 6.29 -1.33
C CYS A 45 3.13 7.63 -0.70
N ARG A 46 1.82 7.83 -0.48
CA ARG A 46 1.36 9.00 0.29
C ARG A 46 1.91 9.01 1.72
N THR A 47 2.18 7.85 2.28
CA THR A 47 2.85 7.73 3.59
C THR A 47 4.23 8.41 3.61
N ASP A 48 4.96 8.42 2.47
CA ASP A 48 6.25 9.13 2.40
C ASP A 48 6.05 10.65 2.55
N LEU A 49 4.97 11.22 2.02
CA LEU A 49 4.61 12.63 2.26
C LEU A 49 4.27 12.85 3.73
N HIS A 50 3.47 11.97 4.35
CA HIS A 50 3.16 12.07 5.79
C HIS A 50 4.42 11.92 6.68
N ILE A 51 5.45 11.21 6.21
CA ILE A 51 6.75 11.15 6.87
C ILE A 51 7.46 12.49 6.74
N VAL A 52 7.49 13.08 5.54
CA VAL A 52 8.06 14.42 5.32
C VAL A 52 7.35 15.46 6.19
N GLU A 53 6.02 15.41 6.30
CA GLU A 53 5.22 16.27 7.19
C GLU A 53 5.53 16.04 8.69
N GLY A 54 6.16 14.94 9.05
CA GLY A 54 6.45 14.59 10.44
C GLY A 54 5.28 13.95 11.20
N ILE A 55 4.20 13.55 10.53
CA ILE A 55 3.03 12.86 11.13
C ILE A 55 3.46 11.55 11.80
N TRP A 56 4.47 10.89 11.24
CA TRP A 56 5.00 9.63 11.76
C TRP A 56 6.11 9.78 12.80
N ARG A 57 6.55 11.01 13.13
CA ARG A 57 7.69 11.30 14.03
C ARG A 57 7.66 10.50 15.33
N GLU A 58 6.53 10.53 16.04
CA GLU A 58 6.39 9.84 17.32
C GLU A 58 6.20 8.32 17.15
N LYS A 59 5.51 7.89 16.08
CA LYS A 59 5.20 6.47 15.86
C LYS A 59 6.38 5.70 15.30
N SER A 60 7.17 6.31 14.42
CA SER A 60 8.33 5.66 13.82
C SER A 60 9.53 5.62 14.74
N ASN A 61 9.65 6.59 15.66
CA ASN A 61 10.79 6.77 16.56
C ASN A 61 12.15 6.73 15.81
N VAL A 62 12.17 7.21 14.55
CA VAL A 62 13.36 7.27 13.73
C VAL A 62 14.13 8.56 13.98
N ASN A 63 15.47 8.47 14.01
CA ASN A 63 16.33 9.63 14.10
C ASN A 63 16.66 10.15 12.69
N LEU A 64 16.49 11.46 12.49
CA LEU A 64 16.98 12.13 11.29
C LEU A 64 18.51 12.34 11.37
N PRO A 65 19.27 12.26 10.27
CA PRO A 65 18.78 11.94 8.92
C PRO A 65 18.57 10.44 8.72
N TYR A 66 17.62 10.05 7.83
CA TYR A 66 17.46 8.66 7.40
C TYR A 66 16.94 8.55 5.96
N ILE A 67 17.05 7.34 5.40
CA ILE A 67 16.61 7.03 4.03
C ILE A 67 15.18 6.53 4.07
N MET A 68 14.28 7.17 3.33
CA MET A 68 12.88 6.79 3.17
C MET A 68 12.70 5.62 2.19
N GLY A 69 11.46 5.26 1.88
CA GLY A 69 11.09 4.28 0.85
C GLY A 69 10.84 2.89 1.42
N HIS A 70 9.57 2.54 1.55
CA HIS A 70 9.10 1.31 2.19
C HIS A 70 8.51 0.28 1.20
N GLU A 71 8.52 0.57 -0.11
CA GLU A 71 8.03 -0.32 -1.18
C GLU A 71 9.18 -0.79 -2.06
N ASN A 72 9.76 -1.96 -1.77
CA ASN A 72 11.06 -2.35 -2.30
C ASN A 72 11.07 -3.70 -3.01
N ALA A 73 11.67 -3.73 -4.20
CA ALA A 73 12.02 -4.96 -4.91
C ALA A 73 13.37 -4.80 -5.62
N GLY A 74 14.06 -5.91 -5.83
CA GLY A 74 15.42 -5.85 -6.40
C GLY A 74 16.04 -7.22 -6.60
N TRP A 75 17.33 -7.28 -6.48
CA TRP A 75 18.09 -8.52 -6.60
C TRP A 75 19.00 -8.70 -5.38
N ILE A 76 19.15 -9.94 -4.94
CA ILE A 76 20.08 -10.28 -3.86
C ILE A 76 21.51 -9.84 -4.29
N GLU A 77 22.12 -8.94 -3.53
CA GLU A 77 23.50 -8.53 -3.71
C GLU A 77 24.44 -9.31 -2.79
N GLU A 78 24.05 -9.44 -1.51
CA GLU A 78 24.81 -10.17 -0.51
C GLU A 78 23.84 -10.83 0.48
N ALA A 79 24.22 -11.99 1.01
CA ALA A 79 23.44 -12.72 2.00
C ALA A 79 24.30 -13.18 3.16
N GLY A 80 23.79 -13.07 4.36
CA GLY A 80 24.42 -13.56 5.57
C GLY A 80 24.57 -15.09 5.59
N LYS A 81 25.50 -15.59 6.39
CA LYS A 81 25.87 -17.03 6.42
C LYS A 81 24.74 -17.98 6.83
N GLY A 82 23.70 -17.48 7.50
CA GLY A 82 22.53 -18.24 7.89
C GLY A 82 21.39 -18.24 6.88
N VAL A 83 21.53 -17.49 5.77
CA VAL A 83 20.50 -17.41 4.74
C VAL A 83 20.53 -18.67 3.87
N THR A 84 19.36 -19.30 3.77
CA THR A 84 19.15 -20.45 2.89
C THR A 84 18.07 -20.15 1.87
N GLY A 85 18.14 -20.81 0.70
CA GLY A 85 17.12 -20.66 -0.33
C GLY A 85 17.30 -19.44 -1.25
N PHE A 86 18.22 -18.52 -0.96
CA PHE A 86 18.54 -17.34 -1.78
C PHE A 86 20.02 -17.34 -2.19
N LYS A 87 20.31 -16.78 -3.37
CA LYS A 87 21.69 -16.58 -3.86
C LYS A 87 21.80 -15.21 -4.54
N LYS A 88 23.01 -14.69 -4.64
CA LYS A 88 23.31 -13.45 -5.38
C LYS A 88 22.69 -13.47 -6.77
N GLY A 89 22.00 -12.39 -7.13
CA GLY A 89 21.31 -12.21 -8.39
C GLY A 89 19.88 -12.75 -8.44
N ASP A 90 19.40 -13.47 -7.43
CA ASP A 90 17.97 -13.85 -7.38
C ASP A 90 17.08 -12.60 -7.33
N PRO A 91 16.06 -12.47 -8.21
CA PRO A 91 15.11 -11.38 -8.14
C PRO A 91 14.14 -11.60 -6.98
N VAL A 92 13.90 -10.55 -6.19
CA VAL A 92 13.07 -10.61 -4.99
C VAL A 92 12.18 -9.39 -4.85
N ILE A 93 11.04 -9.59 -4.20
CA ILE A 93 10.21 -8.54 -3.62
C ILE A 93 10.32 -8.63 -2.10
N CYS A 94 10.40 -7.47 -1.43
CA CYS A 94 10.63 -7.40 0.01
C CYS A 94 9.30 -7.16 0.74
N HIS A 95 8.79 -8.15 1.49
CA HIS A 95 7.73 -7.88 2.44
C HIS A 95 8.19 -6.74 3.37
N PRO A 96 7.36 -5.71 3.63
CA PRO A 96 7.85 -4.47 4.20
C PRO A 96 8.26 -4.59 5.68
N LEU A 97 7.87 -5.67 6.36
CA LEU A 97 8.19 -5.88 7.77
C LEU A 97 9.30 -6.92 7.94
N VAL A 98 10.34 -6.54 8.64
CA VAL A 98 11.41 -7.43 9.10
C VAL A 98 11.13 -7.77 10.56
N THR A 99 10.91 -9.06 10.84
CA THR A 99 10.49 -9.56 12.16
C THR A 99 11.36 -10.73 12.61
N SER A 100 11.41 -10.98 13.92
CA SER A 100 12.17 -12.10 14.49
C SER A 100 11.61 -13.49 14.09
N GLY A 101 10.32 -13.58 13.77
CA GLY A 101 9.65 -14.85 13.52
C GLY A 101 9.29 -15.65 14.77
N HIS A 102 9.60 -15.17 15.99
CA HIS A 102 9.49 -15.94 17.23
C HIS A 102 8.26 -15.63 18.06
N CYS A 103 7.74 -14.39 18.05
CA CYS A 103 6.54 -14.04 18.79
C CYS A 103 5.28 -14.72 18.21
N LEU A 104 4.20 -14.70 18.99
CA LEU A 104 2.95 -15.36 18.60
C LEU A 104 2.37 -14.80 17.29
N ALA A 105 2.42 -13.49 17.09
CA ALA A 105 1.97 -12.84 15.87
C ALA A 105 2.75 -13.36 14.65
N CYS A 106 4.09 -13.36 14.71
CA CYS A 106 4.92 -13.91 13.64
C CYS A 106 4.62 -15.38 13.34
N ARG A 107 4.39 -16.20 14.39
CA ARG A 107 4.07 -17.62 14.23
C ARG A 107 2.72 -17.87 13.58
N ARG A 108 1.79 -16.92 13.69
CA ARG A 108 0.49 -16.93 12.98
C ARG A 108 0.54 -16.34 11.58
N GLY A 109 1.68 -15.75 11.20
CA GLY A 109 1.84 -15.03 9.95
C GLY A 109 1.33 -13.58 9.98
N ASP A 110 0.98 -13.06 11.14
CA ASP A 110 0.50 -11.69 11.36
C ASP A 110 1.68 -10.76 11.70
N ASP A 111 2.71 -10.74 10.83
CA ASP A 111 3.95 -9.98 11.06
C ASP A 111 3.73 -8.49 11.33
N MET A 112 2.62 -7.89 10.84
CA MET A 112 2.25 -6.51 11.12
C MET A 112 1.90 -6.25 12.60
N HIS A 113 1.71 -7.29 13.40
CA HIS A 113 1.44 -7.24 14.83
C HIS A 113 2.57 -7.86 15.66
N ALA A 114 3.76 -8.01 15.08
CA ALA A 114 4.93 -8.50 15.79
C ALA A 114 5.30 -7.58 16.95
N GLU A 115 5.76 -8.19 18.08
CA GLU A 115 6.21 -7.44 19.25
C GLU A 115 7.41 -6.55 18.92
N GLU A 116 8.28 -7.04 18.04
CA GLU A 116 9.43 -6.29 17.50
C GLU A 116 9.41 -6.40 15.98
N SER A 117 9.40 -5.25 15.31
CA SER A 117 9.48 -5.17 13.85
C SER A 117 10.30 -3.98 13.40
N VAL A 118 11.07 -4.20 12.36
CA VAL A 118 11.70 -3.13 11.59
C VAL A 118 10.91 -2.97 10.28
N PHE A 119 10.53 -1.74 9.99
CA PHE A 119 9.85 -1.37 8.77
C PHE A 119 10.77 -0.43 7.98
N PRO A 120 11.63 -0.96 7.08
CA PRO A 120 12.54 -0.15 6.29
C PRO A 120 11.79 0.97 5.54
N GLY A 121 12.28 2.20 5.66
CA GLY A 121 11.64 3.40 5.10
C GLY A 121 10.61 4.06 6.02
N ILE A 122 10.24 3.45 7.14
CA ILE A 122 9.36 4.01 8.16
C ILE A 122 10.09 4.25 9.49
N ASN A 123 10.70 3.20 10.06
CA ASN A 123 11.42 3.29 11.34
C ASN A 123 12.90 2.86 11.25
N ALA A 124 13.38 2.63 10.04
CA ALA A 124 14.78 2.37 9.70
C ALA A 124 15.05 2.82 8.26
N ASN A 125 16.31 2.84 7.85
CA ASN A 125 16.68 3.16 6.46
C ASN A 125 15.97 2.26 5.46
N GLY A 126 15.40 2.89 4.44
CA GLY A 126 14.59 2.26 3.40
C GLY A 126 15.27 2.18 2.03
N GLY A 127 14.45 2.01 1.00
CA GLY A 127 14.91 1.70 -0.35
C GLY A 127 15.04 2.90 -1.31
N TYR A 128 14.92 4.14 -0.84
CA TYR A 128 15.30 5.29 -1.69
C TYR A 128 16.82 5.39 -1.78
N ALA A 129 17.45 4.28 -2.16
CA ALA A 129 18.87 4.05 -2.21
C ALA A 129 19.22 2.98 -3.27
N GLN A 130 20.52 2.83 -3.57
CA GLN A 130 20.98 1.78 -4.48
C GLN A 130 20.87 0.38 -3.88
N VAL A 131 21.03 0.25 -2.56
CA VAL A 131 20.91 -1.02 -1.84
C VAL A 131 20.14 -0.85 -0.54
N LEU A 132 19.47 -1.92 -0.11
CA LEU A 132 18.67 -2.01 1.10
C LEU A 132 19.14 -3.19 1.95
N LEU A 133 19.31 -2.99 3.26
CA LEU A 133 19.46 -4.06 4.24
C LEU A 133 18.08 -4.53 4.70
N THR A 134 17.83 -5.83 4.62
CA THR A 134 16.57 -6.45 5.08
C THR A 134 16.83 -7.86 5.62
N GLY A 135 15.82 -8.54 6.13
CA GLY A 135 15.92 -9.91 6.62
C GLY A 135 15.48 -10.94 5.56
N ALA A 136 16.17 -12.08 5.49
CA ALA A 136 15.82 -13.16 4.57
C ALA A 136 14.37 -13.64 4.71
N ARG A 137 13.80 -13.58 5.93
CA ARG A 137 12.41 -13.94 6.22
C ARG A 137 11.39 -13.05 5.47
N SER A 138 11.78 -11.82 5.13
CA SER A 138 10.92 -10.86 4.42
C SER A 138 10.97 -10.97 2.90
N LEU A 139 11.78 -11.88 2.35
CA LEU A 139 12.01 -11.96 0.92
C LEU A 139 11.14 -13.01 0.25
N ILE A 140 10.55 -12.65 -0.89
CA ILE A 140 9.83 -13.55 -1.78
C ILE A 140 10.56 -13.54 -3.12
N LYS A 141 10.93 -14.72 -3.63
CA LYS A 141 11.48 -14.84 -4.98
C LYS A 141 10.43 -14.47 -6.01
N LEU A 142 10.85 -13.64 -6.96
CA LEU A 142 10.00 -13.31 -8.10
C LEU A 142 10.13 -14.40 -9.18
N PRO A 143 9.02 -14.75 -9.84
CA PRO A 143 9.08 -15.52 -11.08
C PRO A 143 9.78 -14.71 -12.17
N LYS A 144 10.30 -15.38 -13.20
CA LYS A 144 11.07 -14.74 -14.29
C LYS A 144 10.24 -13.76 -15.14
N THR A 145 8.94 -13.84 -15.07
CA THR A 145 7.96 -13.00 -15.75
C THR A 145 7.80 -11.61 -15.12
N LEU A 146 8.19 -11.46 -13.84
CA LEU A 146 8.06 -10.21 -13.09
C LEU A 146 9.43 -9.56 -12.86
N ALA A 147 9.59 -8.32 -13.31
CA ALA A 147 10.78 -7.54 -13.02
C ALA A 147 10.62 -6.75 -11.71
N PRO A 148 11.67 -6.63 -10.87
CA PRO A 148 11.59 -5.91 -9.61
C PRO A 148 11.02 -4.50 -9.71
N LYS A 149 11.40 -3.73 -10.74
CA LYS A 149 10.89 -2.36 -10.94
C LYS A 149 9.37 -2.29 -11.14
N ASP A 150 8.80 -3.34 -11.74
CA ASP A 150 7.38 -3.39 -12.09
C ASP A 150 6.51 -3.84 -10.90
N VAL A 151 7.13 -4.41 -9.85
CA VAL A 151 6.40 -5.00 -8.71
C VAL A 151 6.66 -4.30 -7.36
N ALA A 152 7.63 -3.40 -7.29
CA ALA A 152 8.00 -2.76 -6.03
C ALA A 152 6.79 -2.16 -5.26
N PRO A 153 5.83 -1.46 -5.88
CA PRO A 153 4.66 -0.94 -5.16
C PRO A 153 3.70 -2.01 -4.61
N TYR A 154 3.85 -3.26 -5.00
CA TYR A 154 3.03 -4.32 -4.41
C TYR A 154 3.41 -4.62 -2.96
N THR A 155 4.59 -4.22 -2.50
CA THR A 155 5.05 -4.51 -1.15
C THR A 155 4.24 -3.84 -0.06
N ASP A 156 3.69 -2.63 -0.32
CA ASP A 156 2.81 -1.95 0.61
C ASP A 156 1.46 -1.60 -0.03
N ALA A 157 1.43 -0.74 -1.05
CA ALA A 157 0.15 -0.34 -1.64
C ALA A 157 -0.63 -1.53 -2.20
N GLY A 158 0.04 -2.44 -2.90
CA GLY A 158 -0.60 -3.63 -3.43
C GLY A 158 -1.04 -4.60 -2.34
N LEU A 159 -0.16 -4.87 -1.37
CA LEU A 159 -0.44 -5.77 -0.26
C LEU A 159 -1.59 -5.27 0.62
N THR A 160 -1.59 -3.97 0.91
CA THR A 160 -2.65 -3.31 1.68
C THR A 160 -4.00 -3.39 0.96
N ALA A 161 -4.01 -3.09 -0.34
CA ALA A 161 -5.22 -3.21 -1.15
C ALA A 161 -5.69 -4.67 -1.29
N TYR A 162 -4.75 -5.62 -1.47
CA TYR A 162 -5.03 -7.05 -1.52
C TYR A 162 -5.70 -7.55 -0.23
N ARG A 163 -5.13 -7.21 0.94
CA ARG A 163 -5.67 -7.63 2.23
C ARG A 163 -7.09 -7.14 2.45
N ALA A 164 -7.37 -5.87 2.18
CA ALA A 164 -8.71 -5.31 2.31
C ALA A 164 -9.71 -5.99 1.35
N ALA A 165 -9.35 -6.11 0.07
CA ALA A 165 -10.16 -6.77 -0.94
C ALA A 165 -10.38 -8.26 -0.64
N LYS A 166 -9.36 -8.99 -0.18
CA LYS A 166 -9.47 -10.40 0.23
C LYS A 166 -10.39 -10.59 1.44
N LYS A 167 -10.33 -9.69 2.44
CA LYS A 167 -11.28 -9.74 3.56
C LYS A 167 -12.70 -9.47 3.07
N ALA A 168 -12.90 -8.45 2.23
CA ALA A 168 -14.21 -8.10 1.68
C ALA A 168 -14.80 -9.21 0.80
N SER A 169 -13.98 -9.85 -0.06
CA SER A 169 -14.45 -10.89 -0.97
C SER A 169 -15.10 -12.10 -0.28
N ARG A 170 -14.76 -12.35 1.00
CA ARG A 170 -15.35 -13.43 1.80
C ARG A 170 -16.82 -13.21 2.13
N HIS A 171 -17.31 -11.97 2.00
CA HIS A 171 -18.67 -11.54 2.30
C HIS A 171 -19.45 -11.10 1.06
N LEU A 172 -18.90 -11.37 -0.12
CA LEU A 172 -19.45 -10.95 -1.40
C LEU A 172 -19.86 -12.14 -2.26
N LEU A 173 -21.12 -12.17 -2.63
CA LEU A 173 -21.71 -13.17 -3.51
C LEU A 173 -22.02 -12.56 -4.91
N PRO A 174 -22.20 -13.36 -5.95
CA PRO A 174 -22.71 -12.87 -7.23
C PRO A 174 -24.00 -12.08 -7.09
N GLY A 175 -24.07 -10.91 -7.75
CA GLY A 175 -25.22 -10.00 -7.69
C GLY A 175 -25.21 -9.04 -6.48
N GLN A 176 -24.18 -9.08 -5.65
CA GLN A 176 -23.95 -8.13 -4.57
C GLN A 176 -22.99 -7.04 -5.00
N TYR A 177 -22.92 -5.97 -4.20
CA TYR A 177 -22.15 -4.77 -4.51
C TYR A 177 -20.98 -4.56 -3.55
N ALA A 178 -19.84 -4.18 -4.12
CA ALA A 178 -18.69 -3.64 -3.41
C ALA A 178 -18.46 -2.19 -3.84
N VAL A 179 -18.35 -1.28 -2.88
CA VAL A 179 -17.94 0.11 -3.14
C VAL A 179 -16.47 0.28 -2.81
N ILE A 180 -15.73 0.93 -3.70
CA ILE A 180 -14.35 1.38 -3.47
C ILE A 180 -14.33 2.90 -3.46
N ILE A 181 -13.88 3.50 -2.36
CA ILE A 181 -13.67 4.93 -2.23
C ILE A 181 -12.20 5.24 -2.47
N GLY A 182 -11.90 5.99 -3.54
CA GLY A 182 -10.56 6.31 -4.00
C GLY A 182 -10.00 5.29 -4.99
N ALA A 183 -9.78 5.72 -6.24
CA ALA A 183 -9.23 4.92 -7.34
C ALA A 183 -7.75 5.22 -7.66
N GLY A 184 -7.05 5.87 -6.74
CA GLY A 184 -5.64 6.22 -6.88
C GLY A 184 -4.69 5.02 -6.72
N GLY A 185 -3.56 5.25 -6.03
CA GLY A 185 -2.46 4.30 -5.88
C GLY A 185 -2.81 2.93 -5.29
N LEU A 186 -3.80 2.84 -4.40
CA LEU A 186 -4.29 1.58 -3.83
C LEU A 186 -5.55 1.09 -4.54
N GLY A 187 -6.48 2.02 -4.84
CA GLY A 187 -7.80 1.65 -5.35
C GLY A 187 -7.76 0.91 -6.68
N HIS A 188 -6.91 1.33 -7.64
CA HIS A 188 -6.79 0.64 -8.92
C HIS A 188 -6.31 -0.82 -8.78
N ILE A 189 -5.54 -1.13 -7.72
CA ILE A 189 -5.14 -2.49 -7.39
C ILE A 189 -6.30 -3.25 -6.74
N GLY A 190 -6.97 -2.61 -5.76
CA GLY A 190 -8.11 -3.19 -5.05
C GLY A 190 -9.26 -3.60 -5.97
N ILE A 191 -9.55 -2.81 -7.01
CA ILE A 191 -10.55 -3.12 -8.05
C ILE A 191 -10.19 -4.45 -8.74
N GLN A 192 -8.96 -4.57 -9.22
CA GLN A 192 -8.49 -5.77 -9.94
C GLN A 192 -8.47 -7.00 -9.03
N VAL A 193 -8.03 -6.83 -7.76
CA VAL A 193 -8.05 -7.91 -6.77
C VAL A 193 -9.47 -8.38 -6.48
N LEU A 194 -10.43 -7.48 -6.25
CA LEU A 194 -11.83 -7.88 -6.06
C LEU A 194 -12.37 -8.64 -7.27
N LYS A 195 -12.11 -8.13 -8.48
CA LYS A 195 -12.50 -8.79 -9.73
C LYS A 195 -11.90 -10.20 -9.87
N ALA A 196 -10.67 -10.41 -9.38
CA ALA A 196 -10.01 -11.71 -9.42
C ALA A 196 -10.53 -12.68 -8.35
N LEU A 197 -11.05 -12.18 -7.22
CA LEU A 197 -11.42 -12.99 -6.06
C LEU A 197 -12.93 -13.26 -5.91
N CYS A 198 -13.81 -12.43 -6.51
CA CYS A 198 -15.25 -12.57 -6.38
C CYS A 198 -16.01 -12.09 -7.63
N ALA A 199 -17.30 -12.41 -7.71
CA ALA A 199 -18.19 -12.02 -8.79
C ALA A 199 -19.20 -10.92 -8.39
N ALA A 200 -18.82 -10.07 -7.41
CA ALA A 200 -19.62 -8.92 -7.03
C ALA A 200 -19.49 -7.77 -8.03
N GLU A 201 -20.49 -6.93 -8.13
CA GLU A 201 -20.43 -5.69 -8.89
C GLU A 201 -19.61 -4.63 -8.12
N ILE A 202 -18.67 -3.98 -8.80
CA ILE A 202 -17.75 -3.02 -8.21
C ILE A 202 -18.16 -1.61 -8.62
N ILE A 203 -18.51 -0.78 -7.63
CA ILE A 203 -18.80 0.64 -7.76
C ILE A 203 -17.59 1.41 -7.23
N VAL A 204 -17.04 2.34 -8.01
CA VAL A 204 -15.85 3.11 -7.63
C VAL A 204 -16.18 4.59 -7.54
N ILE A 205 -15.73 5.22 -6.47
CA ILE A 205 -15.95 6.64 -6.19
C ILE A 205 -14.60 7.37 -6.18
N ASP A 206 -14.47 8.44 -6.97
CA ASP A 206 -13.30 9.32 -6.93
C ASP A 206 -13.67 10.75 -7.39
N ARG A 207 -12.84 11.73 -7.01
CA ARG A 207 -13.00 13.13 -7.44
C ARG A 207 -12.42 13.38 -8.82
N ALA A 208 -11.34 12.69 -9.15
CA ALA A 208 -10.55 12.95 -10.35
C ALA A 208 -11.08 12.14 -11.54
N PRO A 209 -11.45 12.80 -12.66
CA PRO A 209 -11.94 12.08 -13.86
C PRO A 209 -10.97 11.01 -14.36
N GLY A 210 -9.66 11.29 -14.38
CA GLY A 210 -8.65 10.31 -14.80
C GLY A 210 -8.56 9.09 -13.88
N ALA A 211 -8.87 9.22 -12.58
CA ALA A 211 -8.95 8.09 -11.66
C ALA A 211 -10.19 7.23 -11.94
N LEU A 212 -11.32 7.85 -12.31
CA LEU A 212 -12.53 7.12 -12.70
C LEU A 212 -12.34 6.37 -14.05
N GLU A 213 -11.64 6.97 -15.00
CA GLU A 213 -11.26 6.30 -16.26
C GLU A 213 -10.33 5.10 -15.99
N LEU A 214 -9.34 5.27 -15.10
CA LEU A 214 -8.47 4.18 -14.65
C LEU A 214 -9.28 3.07 -13.98
N ALA A 215 -10.25 3.42 -13.13
CA ALA A 215 -11.11 2.45 -12.45
C ALA A 215 -11.89 1.57 -13.45
N LEU A 216 -12.49 2.18 -14.48
CA LEU A 216 -13.16 1.44 -15.55
C LEU A 216 -12.20 0.51 -16.29
N SER A 217 -10.98 0.97 -16.61
CA SER A 217 -9.97 0.15 -17.28
C SER A 217 -9.49 -1.04 -16.41
N CYS A 218 -9.55 -0.90 -15.08
CA CYS A 218 -9.23 -1.94 -14.11
C CYS A 218 -10.37 -2.92 -13.86
N GLY A 219 -11.58 -2.62 -14.39
CA GLY A 219 -12.73 -3.52 -14.33
C GLY A 219 -13.80 -3.14 -13.30
N ALA A 220 -13.88 -1.86 -12.90
CA ALA A 220 -15.05 -1.33 -12.22
C ALA A 220 -16.29 -1.48 -13.12
N HIS A 221 -17.42 -1.86 -12.54
CA HIS A 221 -18.69 -1.95 -13.26
C HIS A 221 -19.38 -0.59 -13.35
N HIS A 222 -19.26 0.20 -12.28
CA HIS A 222 -19.82 1.55 -12.18
C HIS A 222 -18.78 2.50 -11.62
N VAL A 223 -18.82 3.76 -12.06
CA VAL A 223 -18.00 4.84 -11.48
C VAL A 223 -18.92 6.00 -11.10
N VAL A 224 -18.65 6.59 -9.96
CA VAL A 224 -19.39 7.70 -9.38
C VAL A 224 -18.41 8.81 -9.04
N LYS A 225 -18.72 10.03 -9.46
CA LYS A 225 -17.91 11.19 -9.12
C LYS A 225 -18.23 11.64 -7.69
N ALA A 226 -17.18 11.88 -6.88
CA ALA A 226 -17.32 12.43 -5.54
C ALA A 226 -17.50 13.95 -5.63
N ASP A 227 -18.72 14.43 -5.85
CA ASP A 227 -19.10 15.84 -6.01
C ASP A 227 -20.23 16.28 -5.07
N GLY A 228 -20.63 15.42 -4.16
CA GLY A 228 -21.69 15.67 -3.17
C GLY A 228 -22.84 14.67 -3.24
N ASP A 229 -23.16 14.18 -4.42
CA ASP A 229 -24.32 13.28 -4.67
C ASP A 229 -23.93 11.79 -4.71
N GLU A 230 -22.68 11.44 -4.37
CA GLU A 230 -22.15 10.09 -4.49
C GLU A 230 -22.90 9.06 -3.63
N VAL A 231 -23.43 9.46 -2.47
CA VAL A 231 -24.23 8.58 -1.60
C VAL A 231 -25.54 8.21 -2.28
N GLU A 232 -26.26 9.20 -2.83
CA GLU A 232 -27.53 8.98 -3.53
C GLU A 232 -27.32 8.12 -4.77
N ALA A 233 -26.24 8.37 -5.52
CA ALA A 233 -25.89 7.59 -6.71
C ALA A 233 -25.63 6.12 -6.36
N VAL A 234 -24.86 5.83 -5.29
CA VAL A 234 -24.61 4.45 -4.83
C VAL A 234 -25.90 3.80 -4.33
N LEU A 235 -26.72 4.50 -3.54
CA LEU A 235 -27.99 3.96 -3.07
C LEU A 235 -28.93 3.64 -4.24
N SER A 236 -28.98 4.50 -5.27
CA SER A 236 -29.75 4.23 -6.48
C SER A 236 -29.29 2.96 -7.21
N LEU A 237 -27.96 2.77 -7.37
CA LEU A 237 -27.40 1.57 -7.98
C LEU A 237 -27.67 0.30 -7.19
N THR A 238 -27.79 0.41 -5.87
CA THR A 238 -28.00 -0.73 -4.94
C THR A 238 -29.46 -0.90 -4.49
N GLY A 239 -30.42 -0.32 -5.23
CA GLY A 239 -31.85 -0.42 -4.92
C GLY A 239 -32.25 0.19 -3.57
N GLY A 240 -31.53 1.18 -3.07
CA GLY A 240 -31.77 1.87 -1.81
C GLY A 240 -31.15 1.17 -0.58
N HIS A 241 -30.54 0.00 -0.76
CA HIS A 241 -30.05 -0.82 0.38
C HIS A 241 -28.60 -0.52 0.79
N GLY A 242 -27.80 0.03 -0.10
CA GLY A 242 -26.36 0.17 0.06
C GLY A 242 -25.58 -1.11 -0.31
N ALA A 243 -24.25 -1.05 -0.23
CA ALA A 243 -23.34 -2.13 -0.62
C ALA A 243 -23.03 -3.09 0.55
N GLU A 244 -22.80 -4.35 0.24
CA GLU A 244 -22.36 -5.37 1.20
C GLU A 244 -21.00 -5.06 1.80
N ALA A 245 -20.10 -4.53 0.99
CA ALA A 245 -18.78 -4.13 1.43
C ALA A 245 -18.41 -2.75 0.86
N VAL A 246 -17.88 -1.90 1.71
CA VAL A 246 -17.27 -0.62 1.31
C VAL A 246 -15.80 -0.64 1.74
N ILE A 247 -14.88 -0.41 0.80
CA ILE A 247 -13.44 -0.32 1.06
C ILE A 247 -13.01 1.13 0.85
N ASP A 248 -12.55 1.76 1.93
CA ASP A 248 -12.16 3.16 1.91
C ASP A 248 -10.64 3.30 1.92
N PHE A 249 -10.07 3.66 0.75
CA PHE A 249 -8.66 3.98 0.58
C PHE A 249 -8.33 5.45 0.84
N VAL A 250 -9.32 6.28 1.14
CA VAL A 250 -9.17 7.71 1.43
C VAL A 250 -9.07 7.96 2.92
N GLY A 251 -10.08 7.57 3.70
CA GLY A 251 -10.11 7.67 5.16
C GLY A 251 -10.01 9.09 5.71
N GLU A 252 -10.31 10.12 4.92
CA GLU A 252 -10.18 11.54 5.26
C GLU A 252 -11.51 12.28 5.04
N GLY A 253 -11.65 13.43 5.70
CA GLY A 253 -12.80 14.32 5.54
C GLY A 253 -14.13 13.63 5.83
N ASP A 254 -15.08 13.74 4.92
CA ASP A 254 -16.43 13.16 5.01
C ASP A 254 -16.54 11.74 4.38
N ALA A 255 -15.45 11.22 3.81
CA ALA A 255 -15.43 9.90 3.16
C ALA A 255 -15.90 8.78 4.10
N ILE A 256 -15.47 8.84 5.38
CA ILE A 256 -15.87 7.84 6.39
C ILE A 256 -17.38 7.86 6.63
N ALA A 257 -17.97 9.03 6.89
CA ALA A 257 -19.40 9.16 7.14
C ALA A 257 -20.24 8.74 5.93
N LYS A 258 -19.82 9.16 4.73
CA LYS A 258 -20.46 8.78 3.48
C LYS A 258 -20.32 7.28 3.20
N GLY A 259 -19.12 6.71 3.43
CA GLY A 259 -18.86 5.28 3.27
C GLY A 259 -19.74 4.43 4.19
N LEU A 260 -19.89 4.84 5.44
CA LEU A 260 -20.80 4.19 6.39
C LEU A 260 -22.27 4.29 5.94
N THR A 261 -22.69 5.43 5.36
CA THR A 261 -24.05 5.59 4.82
C THR A 261 -24.28 4.68 3.61
N MET A 262 -23.29 4.53 2.75
CA MET A 262 -23.36 3.63 1.58
C MET A 262 -23.26 2.16 1.93
N THR A 263 -22.79 1.81 3.15
CA THR A 263 -22.75 0.42 3.63
C THR A 263 -24.16 0.01 4.06
N ARG A 264 -24.67 -1.12 3.55
CA ARG A 264 -25.98 -1.66 3.96
C ARG A 264 -26.01 -2.08 5.41
N ASN A 265 -27.21 -2.28 5.96
CA ASN A 265 -27.35 -2.93 7.27
C ASN A 265 -26.74 -4.34 7.25
N ALA A 266 -26.07 -4.74 8.32
CA ALA A 266 -25.24 -5.94 8.45
C ALA A 266 -24.11 -6.04 7.40
N GLY A 267 -23.74 -4.93 6.77
CA GLY A 267 -22.62 -4.83 5.82
C GLY A 267 -21.29 -4.53 6.50
N PHE A 268 -20.23 -4.48 5.68
CA PHE A 268 -18.86 -4.32 6.15
C PHE A 268 -18.24 -3.04 5.59
N TYR A 269 -17.64 -2.25 6.47
CA TYR A 269 -16.86 -1.06 6.12
C TYR A 269 -15.38 -1.28 6.46
N TYR A 270 -14.53 -1.34 5.44
CA TYR A 270 -13.09 -1.59 5.55
C TYR A 270 -12.34 -0.27 5.47
N ILE A 271 -11.68 0.13 6.55
CA ILE A 271 -10.87 1.34 6.61
C ILE A 271 -9.43 0.99 6.27
N VAL A 272 -8.89 1.65 5.25
CA VAL A 272 -7.50 1.52 4.80
C VAL A 272 -6.78 2.87 4.83
N GLY A 273 -7.39 3.90 4.25
CA GLY A 273 -6.92 5.29 4.36
C GLY A 273 -7.02 5.81 5.79
N TYR A 274 -6.27 6.84 6.13
CA TYR A 274 -6.24 7.42 7.47
C TYR A 274 -6.09 8.95 7.45
N GLY A 275 -6.51 9.59 8.53
CA GLY A 275 -6.51 11.04 8.70
C GLY A 275 -7.82 11.56 9.29
N GLY A 276 -8.93 10.82 9.08
CA GLY A 276 -10.24 11.14 9.60
C GLY A 276 -10.55 10.53 10.97
N ARG A 277 -11.83 10.61 11.38
CA ARG A 277 -12.37 10.09 12.64
C ARG A 277 -13.66 9.34 12.37
N ILE A 278 -13.90 8.30 13.15
CA ILE A 278 -15.18 7.61 13.20
C ILE A 278 -15.99 8.21 14.36
N ASP A 279 -17.15 8.74 14.05
CA ASP A 279 -18.08 9.27 15.03
C ASP A 279 -19.48 8.70 14.72
N ILE A 280 -19.90 7.69 15.49
CA ILE A 280 -21.15 6.96 15.28
C ILE A 280 -21.86 6.80 16.62
N PRO A 281 -23.10 7.26 16.75
CA PRO A 281 -23.92 6.94 17.92
C PRO A 281 -24.08 5.42 18.09
N THR A 282 -23.97 4.94 19.33
CA THR A 282 -24.07 3.49 19.59
C THR A 282 -25.41 2.89 19.15
N ILE A 283 -26.48 3.66 19.21
CA ILE A 283 -27.82 3.22 18.75
C ILE A 283 -27.80 2.91 17.25
N ASP A 284 -27.08 3.71 16.44
CA ASP A 284 -27.00 3.51 14.99
C ASP A 284 -26.17 2.25 14.66
N MET A 285 -25.13 1.96 15.45
CA MET A 285 -24.38 0.72 15.32
C MET A 285 -25.23 -0.51 15.67
N ILE A 286 -25.99 -0.44 16.77
CA ILE A 286 -26.85 -1.55 17.21
C ILE A 286 -27.94 -1.83 16.17
N THR A 287 -28.63 -0.78 15.70
CA THR A 287 -29.78 -0.93 14.79
C THR A 287 -29.37 -1.30 13.37
N SER A 288 -28.15 -0.95 12.94
CA SER A 288 -27.65 -1.28 11.62
C SER A 288 -26.79 -2.56 11.57
N GLU A 289 -26.29 -3.04 12.72
CA GLU A 289 -25.35 -4.18 12.82
C GLU A 289 -24.16 -4.11 11.86
N LYS A 290 -23.71 -2.91 11.47
CA LYS A 290 -22.58 -2.73 10.56
C LYS A 290 -21.28 -3.16 11.22
N THR A 291 -20.40 -3.77 10.46
CA THR A 291 -19.06 -4.18 10.92
C THR A 291 -18.01 -3.21 10.37
N ILE A 292 -17.21 -2.58 11.24
CA ILE A 292 -16.10 -1.72 10.87
C ILE A 292 -14.81 -2.48 11.06
N VAL A 293 -13.97 -2.54 10.00
CA VAL A 293 -12.75 -3.35 9.95
C VAL A 293 -11.55 -2.50 9.59
N GLY A 294 -10.61 -2.35 10.52
CA GLY A 294 -9.30 -1.74 10.24
C GLY A 294 -8.41 -2.67 9.41
N ASN A 295 -7.59 -2.07 8.55
CA ASN A 295 -6.63 -2.80 7.73
C ASN A 295 -5.25 -2.17 7.83
N LEU A 296 -4.25 -2.98 8.13
CA LEU A 296 -2.85 -2.58 8.23
C LEU A 296 -2.03 -3.50 7.33
N VAL A 297 -1.41 -2.92 6.29
CA VAL A 297 -0.51 -3.64 5.39
C VAL A 297 -1.09 -5.02 4.99
N GLY A 298 -0.35 -6.09 5.19
CA GLY A 298 -0.78 -7.47 4.96
C GLY A 298 0.28 -8.48 5.37
N THR A 299 -0.05 -9.76 5.27
CA THR A 299 0.82 -10.85 5.65
C THR A 299 1.79 -11.22 4.52
N TYR A 300 2.89 -11.89 4.85
CA TYR A 300 3.80 -12.48 3.87
C TYR A 300 3.05 -13.42 2.90
N ALA A 301 2.14 -14.24 3.40
CA ALA A 301 1.34 -15.14 2.57
C ALA A 301 0.43 -14.37 1.59
N GLU A 302 -0.15 -13.26 2.01
CA GLU A 302 -0.96 -12.40 1.15
C GLU A 302 -0.11 -11.74 0.04
N LEU A 303 1.15 -11.40 0.31
CA LEU A 303 2.05 -10.90 -0.73
C LEU A 303 2.42 -12.02 -1.74
N VAL A 304 2.63 -13.26 -1.29
CA VAL A 304 2.82 -14.42 -2.19
C VAL A 304 1.60 -14.63 -3.10
N GLU A 305 0.39 -14.55 -2.54
CA GLU A 305 -0.86 -14.67 -3.30
C GLU A 305 -1.02 -13.54 -4.32
N LEU A 306 -0.69 -12.29 -3.93
CA LEU A 306 -0.71 -11.14 -4.83
C LEU A 306 0.30 -11.31 -5.98
N MET A 307 1.51 -11.79 -5.69
CA MET A 307 2.49 -12.09 -6.74
C MET A 307 2.00 -13.16 -7.72
N ALA A 308 1.25 -14.14 -7.24
CA ALA A 308 0.63 -15.15 -8.11
C ALA A 308 -0.46 -14.56 -9.03
N LEU A 309 -1.21 -13.55 -8.56
CA LEU A 309 -2.15 -12.82 -9.42
C LEU A 309 -1.43 -11.94 -10.44
N ALA A 310 -0.37 -11.25 -10.02
CA ALA A 310 0.45 -10.42 -10.90
C ALA A 310 1.14 -11.26 -12.00
N ASP A 311 1.72 -12.41 -11.65
CA ASP A 311 2.35 -13.34 -12.60
C ASP A 311 1.37 -13.86 -13.67
N ARG A 312 0.10 -13.96 -13.32
CA ARG A 312 -0.98 -14.35 -14.25
C ARG A 312 -1.59 -13.18 -15.03
N GLY A 313 -1.12 -11.95 -14.82
CA GLY A 313 -1.67 -10.74 -15.44
C GLY A 313 -3.10 -10.41 -15.00
N LEU A 314 -3.51 -10.85 -13.81
CA LEU A 314 -4.82 -10.58 -13.24
C LEU A 314 -4.85 -9.28 -12.42
N VAL A 315 -3.67 -8.82 -12.01
CA VAL A 315 -3.48 -7.55 -11.31
C VAL A 315 -2.25 -6.87 -11.89
N ASP A 316 -2.44 -5.72 -12.52
CA ASP A 316 -1.39 -4.91 -13.13
C ASP A 316 -1.26 -3.56 -12.43
N LEU A 317 -0.01 -3.09 -12.30
CA LEU A 317 0.28 -1.74 -11.81
C LEU A 317 0.33 -0.74 -12.96
N LYS A 318 -0.29 0.41 -12.75
CA LYS A 318 0.01 1.60 -13.56
C LYS A 318 1.13 2.36 -12.86
N THR A 319 2.31 2.39 -13.48
CA THR A 319 3.51 3.00 -12.89
C THR A 319 4.04 4.14 -13.76
N ARG A 320 4.69 5.09 -13.09
CA ARG A 320 5.54 6.11 -13.70
C ARG A 320 6.92 6.04 -13.06
N GLU A 321 7.94 5.78 -13.87
CA GLU A 321 9.32 5.66 -13.43
C GLU A 321 9.98 7.05 -13.30
N TYR A 322 10.80 7.21 -12.25
CA TYR A 322 11.67 8.35 -12.03
C TYR A 322 13.06 7.84 -11.65
N PRO A 323 14.15 8.45 -12.13
CA PRO A 323 15.46 8.12 -11.60
C PRO A 323 15.53 8.47 -10.11
N LEU A 324 16.30 7.72 -9.32
CA LEU A 324 16.45 7.96 -7.88
C LEU A 324 16.85 9.42 -7.56
N SER A 325 17.68 10.02 -8.44
CA SER A 325 18.09 11.43 -8.32
C SER A 325 16.94 12.44 -8.46
N ALA A 326 15.80 12.02 -9.01
CA ALA A 326 14.58 12.81 -9.14
C ALA A 326 13.51 12.46 -8.08
N ALA A 327 13.93 11.96 -6.91
CA ALA A 327 13.01 11.59 -5.82
C ALA A 327 12.12 12.78 -5.40
N ASN A 328 12.64 14.01 -5.38
CA ASN A 328 11.84 15.20 -5.11
C ASN A 328 10.76 15.44 -6.17
N ASP A 329 11.05 15.24 -7.45
CA ASP A 329 10.05 15.39 -8.52
C ASP A 329 8.92 14.37 -8.35
N ALA A 330 9.26 13.11 -8.01
CA ALA A 330 8.28 12.06 -7.75
C ALA A 330 7.38 12.40 -6.55
N LEU A 331 7.95 12.89 -5.45
CA LEU A 331 7.22 13.32 -4.25
C LEU A 331 6.32 14.53 -4.55
N HIS A 332 6.81 15.53 -5.27
CA HIS A 332 6.02 16.69 -5.69
C HIS A 332 4.89 16.30 -6.66
N ASP A 333 5.16 15.43 -7.62
CA ASP A 333 4.13 14.95 -8.54
C ASP A 333 3.04 14.16 -7.79
N LEU A 334 3.42 13.36 -6.80
CA LEU A 334 2.47 12.68 -5.94
C LEU A 334 1.64 13.65 -5.11
N HIS A 335 2.29 14.63 -4.45
CA HIS A 335 1.62 15.66 -3.65
C HIS A 335 0.55 16.42 -4.45
N HIS A 336 0.86 16.76 -5.68
CA HIS A 336 -0.05 17.49 -6.58
C HIS A 336 -1.00 16.60 -7.39
N GLY A 337 -1.06 15.29 -7.12
CA GLY A 337 -1.94 14.37 -7.82
C GLY A 337 -1.61 14.17 -9.31
N ARG A 338 -0.37 14.36 -9.72
CA ARG A 338 0.09 14.22 -11.12
C ARG A 338 0.61 12.82 -11.48
N VAL A 339 0.54 11.88 -10.53
CA VAL A 339 0.95 10.48 -10.74
C VAL A 339 -0.28 9.63 -11.00
N PRO A 340 -0.54 9.17 -12.23
CA PRO A 340 -1.56 8.16 -12.47
C PRO A 340 -1.05 6.80 -11.95
N GLY A 341 -1.76 6.21 -10.99
CA GLY A 341 -1.33 4.95 -10.35
C GLY A 341 -0.20 5.13 -9.35
N ARG A 342 1.01 4.62 -9.63
CA ARG A 342 2.15 4.61 -8.69
C ARG A 342 3.40 5.21 -9.31
N ALA A 343 4.12 6.03 -8.53
CA ALA A 343 5.49 6.44 -8.87
C ALA A 343 6.49 5.38 -8.38
N VAL A 344 7.55 5.14 -9.15
CA VAL A 344 8.63 4.20 -8.81
C VAL A 344 9.98 4.87 -9.05
N LEU A 345 10.82 4.91 -8.03
CA LEU A 345 12.20 5.35 -8.13
C LEU A 345 13.08 4.21 -8.62
N ILE A 346 13.91 4.50 -9.62
CA ILE A 346 14.87 3.56 -10.20
C ILE A 346 16.28 4.08 -9.88
N PRO A 347 17.08 3.33 -9.11
CA PRO A 347 18.47 3.70 -8.78
C PRO A 347 19.43 3.67 -9.94
#